data_9c505aeb51498506caa1c96b2ff20cef
#
_entry.id   9c505aeb51498506caa1c96b2ff20cef
#
_cell.length_a   1.000
_cell.length_b   1.000
_cell.length_c   1.000
_cell.angle_alpha   90.00
_cell.angle_beta   90.00
_cell.angle_gamma   90.00
#
_symmetry.space_group_name_H-M   'P 1'
#
loop_
_entity.id
_entity.type
_entity.pdbx_description
1 polymer ?
#
loop_
_entity_poly.entity_id
_entity_poly.type
_entity_poly.pdbx_seq_one_letter_code
_entity_poly.pdbx_strand_id
1 'polypeptide(L)'
;MDIREKKLKNRWLIALSAVGIHISIGSVYAWSVYTNPLIETYGWELSAVSLTFSIAILFLGLSAAFMGHFVEKYGPRISGLVAASFFGIGMLGAGFATSIESLWLLYVCYGVLGGIGLGVGYITPVSTLVKWFPDRRGLATGLAIMGFGFASMVASPVIAFMIDAVGIPSTFFILGGAYFCIMITSSLYLEKPPVGYMEGFQEGKRSVKADLAQLTANQAIKTKRFWFLWSMLFINITCGIAILSIASPMAQELLGVSVAVAATMVGLMGVFNGLGRIGWATISDYLGRPLVYSTFFVIQMVAFFLLPNISSVLVFQLVLFLIMTCYGGGFSSVPAYIGDIFGTKQLGAIHGYILTAWAAAGLVGPSIASWVKEATNSYAGTLYIFGGLFVVALIVSLMIRIDIKSIKEAVKVKEKLAS
;
A
#
# COMPACT_ATOMS: atom_id res chain seq x y z
N MET A 1 -25.36 -37.37 -0.37
CA MET A 1 -24.93 -36.36 0.61
C MET A 1 -25.18 -35.01 -0.02
N ASP A 2 -26.22 -34.34 0.46
CA ASP A 2 -26.88 -33.20 -0.16
C ASP A 2 -25.91 -31.98 -0.18
N ILE A 3 -25.37 -31.66 -1.35
CA ILE A 3 -24.58 -30.45 -1.53
C ILE A 3 -25.61 -29.31 -1.56
N ARG A 4 -26.01 -28.83 -0.38
CA ARG A 4 -26.78 -27.59 -0.29
C ARG A 4 -26.02 -26.53 -1.10
N GLU A 5 -26.61 -26.01 -2.16
CA GLU A 5 -26.12 -24.88 -2.94
C GLU A 5 -25.80 -23.75 -1.98
N LYS A 6 -24.52 -23.61 -1.65
CA LYS A 6 -24.06 -22.54 -0.75
C LYS A 6 -24.30 -21.24 -1.49
N LYS A 7 -25.32 -20.48 -1.07
CA LYS A 7 -25.72 -19.21 -1.67
C LYS A 7 -24.49 -18.34 -1.88
N LEU A 8 -24.21 -17.97 -3.12
CA LEU A 8 -23.08 -17.13 -3.51
C LEU A 8 -23.10 -15.82 -2.72
N LYS A 9 -22.00 -15.50 -2.03
CA LYS A 9 -21.88 -14.23 -1.31
C LYS A 9 -21.85 -13.05 -2.27
N ASN A 10 -22.39 -11.92 -1.81
CA ASN A 10 -22.34 -10.69 -2.57
C ASN A 10 -20.89 -10.16 -2.62
N ARG A 11 -20.31 -10.07 -3.82
CA ARG A 11 -18.93 -9.63 -4.02
C ARG A 11 -18.67 -8.18 -3.55
N TRP A 12 -19.69 -7.32 -3.57
CA TRP A 12 -19.57 -5.95 -3.09
C TRP A 12 -19.49 -5.87 -1.55
N LEU A 13 -20.17 -6.79 -0.84
CA LEU A 13 -20.02 -6.91 0.60
C LEU A 13 -18.66 -7.52 0.97
N ILE A 14 -18.08 -8.39 0.14
CA ILE A 14 -16.68 -8.81 0.27
C ILE A 14 -15.73 -7.59 0.10
N ALA A 15 -16.01 -6.73 -0.89
CA ALA A 15 -15.23 -5.50 -1.07
C ALA A 15 -15.37 -4.53 0.12
N LEU A 16 -16.57 -4.35 0.65
CA LEU A 16 -16.81 -3.52 1.84
C LEU A 16 -16.05 -4.07 3.07
N SER A 17 -16.06 -5.39 3.25
CA SER A 17 -15.29 -6.05 4.32
C SER A 17 -13.78 -5.82 4.14
N ALA A 18 -13.27 -5.84 2.91
CA ALA A 18 -11.89 -5.51 2.59
C ALA A 18 -11.55 -4.05 2.97
N VAL A 19 -12.44 -3.11 2.68
CA VAL A 19 -12.30 -1.70 3.09
C VAL A 19 -12.28 -1.56 4.61
N GLY A 20 -13.13 -2.29 5.34
CA GLY A 20 -13.15 -2.28 6.80
C GLY A 20 -11.83 -2.70 7.43
N ILE A 21 -11.17 -3.74 6.90
CA ILE A 21 -9.84 -4.14 7.34
C ILE A 21 -8.83 -3.05 7.00
N HIS A 22 -8.82 -2.56 5.75
CA HIS A 22 -7.84 -1.60 5.29
C HIS A 22 -7.95 -0.22 5.97
N ILE A 23 -9.15 0.23 6.31
CA ILE A 23 -9.33 1.49 7.05
C ILE A 23 -8.79 1.37 8.48
N SER A 24 -8.92 0.18 9.09
CA SER A 24 -8.39 -0.07 10.43
C SER A 24 -6.86 -0.08 10.42
N ILE A 25 -6.24 -0.90 9.58
CA ILE A 25 -4.78 -1.00 9.52
C ILE A 25 -4.11 0.23 8.91
N GLY A 26 -4.79 0.96 8.04
CA GLY A 26 -4.28 2.19 7.43
C GLY A 26 -4.14 3.36 8.42
N SER A 27 -4.73 3.24 9.62
CA SER A 27 -4.52 4.20 10.72
C SER A 27 -3.05 4.35 11.11
N VAL A 28 -2.19 3.40 10.75
CA VAL A 28 -0.73 3.51 10.94
C VAL A 28 -0.14 4.77 10.29
N TYR A 29 -0.73 5.27 9.21
CA TYR A 29 -0.29 6.52 8.58
C TYR A 29 -0.66 7.79 9.37
N ALA A 30 -1.47 7.66 10.41
CA ALA A 30 -1.73 8.72 11.38
C ALA A 30 -0.74 8.72 12.55
N TRP A 31 0.30 7.88 12.54
CA TRP A 31 1.30 7.78 13.61
C TRP A 31 1.90 9.13 14.00
N SER A 32 2.11 10.02 13.04
CA SER A 32 2.68 11.36 13.30
C SER A 32 1.86 12.19 14.31
N VAL A 33 0.57 11.89 14.49
CA VAL A 33 -0.29 12.56 15.48
C VAL A 33 0.07 12.18 16.90
N TYR A 34 0.60 10.96 17.11
CA TYR A 34 1.10 10.54 18.42
C TYR A 34 2.49 11.09 18.75
N THR A 35 3.27 11.52 17.75
CA THR A 35 4.70 11.81 17.89
C THR A 35 4.95 12.91 18.93
N ASN A 36 4.38 14.10 18.73
CA ASN A 36 4.58 15.21 19.68
C ASN A 36 4.00 14.92 21.07
N PRO A 37 2.76 14.41 21.21
CA PRO A 37 2.24 14.00 22.52
C PRO A 37 3.13 13.00 23.27
N LEU A 38 3.73 12.02 22.56
CA LEU A 38 4.65 11.05 23.19
C LEU A 38 5.94 11.73 23.67
N ILE A 39 6.50 12.66 22.86
CA ILE A 39 7.69 13.44 23.22
C ILE A 39 7.40 14.33 24.44
N GLU A 40 6.31 15.08 24.40
CA GLU A 40 5.94 16.06 25.43
C GLU A 40 5.57 15.37 26.76
N THR A 41 4.86 14.24 26.68
CA THR A 41 4.39 13.55 27.90
C THR A 41 5.48 12.72 28.57
N TYR A 42 6.32 12.00 27.78
CA TYR A 42 7.26 11.02 28.30
C TYR A 42 8.73 11.45 28.18
N GLY A 43 9.01 12.58 27.54
CA GLY A 43 10.38 13.05 27.32
C GLY A 43 11.20 12.18 26.37
N TRP A 44 10.56 11.36 25.55
CA TRP A 44 11.26 10.49 24.59
C TRP A 44 11.82 11.31 23.42
N GLU A 45 12.96 10.91 22.89
CA GLU A 45 13.55 11.57 21.72
C GLU A 45 12.71 11.30 20.46
N LEU A 46 12.67 12.27 19.56
CA LEU A 46 11.96 12.16 18.26
C LEU A 46 12.42 10.93 17.47
N SER A 47 13.73 10.68 17.42
CA SER A 47 14.32 9.53 16.74
C SER A 47 13.78 8.21 17.30
N ALA A 48 13.67 8.10 18.60
CA ALA A 48 13.18 6.92 19.30
C ALA A 48 11.68 6.69 19.08
N VAL A 49 10.88 7.75 19.13
CA VAL A 49 9.44 7.68 18.80
C VAL A 49 9.23 7.30 17.34
N SER A 50 9.99 7.89 16.41
CA SER A 50 9.91 7.61 14.99
C SER A 50 10.32 6.17 14.66
N LEU A 51 11.23 5.58 15.41
CA LEU A 51 11.67 4.19 15.26
C LEU A 51 10.51 3.21 15.43
N THR A 52 9.53 3.51 16.28
CA THR A 52 8.32 2.69 16.46
C THR A 52 7.58 2.49 15.12
N PHE A 53 7.37 3.59 14.39
CA PHE A 53 6.76 3.55 13.06
C PHE A 53 7.62 2.77 12.06
N SER A 54 8.93 3.01 12.05
CA SER A 54 9.85 2.31 11.15
C SER A 54 9.84 0.79 11.38
N ILE A 55 9.80 0.35 12.63
CA ILE A 55 9.65 -1.08 13.00
C ILE A 55 8.30 -1.61 12.49
N ALA A 56 7.21 -0.86 12.65
CA ALA A 56 5.89 -1.29 12.17
C ALA A 56 5.87 -1.50 10.64
N ILE A 57 6.46 -0.59 9.87
CA ILE A 57 6.55 -0.71 8.41
C ILE A 57 7.49 -1.84 7.98
N LEU A 58 8.60 -2.04 8.69
CA LEU A 58 9.51 -3.16 8.43
C LEU A 58 8.78 -4.50 8.62
N PHE A 59 8.11 -4.67 9.77
CA PHE A 59 7.37 -5.90 10.07
C PHE A 59 6.12 -6.07 9.19
N LEU A 60 5.50 -4.98 8.72
CA LEU A 60 4.48 -5.04 7.68
C LEU A 60 5.01 -5.73 6.42
N GLY A 61 6.13 -5.26 5.88
CA GLY A 61 6.70 -5.84 4.66
C GLY A 61 7.18 -7.28 4.85
N LEU A 62 7.86 -7.56 5.97
CA LEU A 62 8.34 -8.91 6.28
C LEU A 62 7.19 -9.89 6.52
N SER A 63 6.19 -9.52 7.32
CA SER A 63 5.05 -10.38 7.57
C SER A 63 4.22 -10.63 6.30
N ALA A 64 4.05 -9.63 5.45
CA ALA A 64 3.41 -9.81 4.15
C ALA A 64 4.16 -10.84 3.29
N ALA A 65 5.50 -10.81 3.30
CA ALA A 65 6.32 -11.75 2.55
C ALA A 65 6.20 -13.20 3.08
N PHE A 66 6.33 -13.39 4.39
CA PHE A 66 6.30 -14.73 4.98
C PHE A 66 4.89 -15.30 5.13
N MET A 67 3.90 -14.46 5.47
CA MET A 67 2.53 -14.90 5.71
C MET A 67 1.67 -14.99 4.44
N GLY A 68 2.21 -14.62 3.26
CA GLY A 68 1.49 -14.76 2.00
C GLY A 68 1.08 -16.21 1.70
N HIS A 69 1.95 -17.19 1.98
CA HIS A 69 1.62 -18.61 1.85
C HIS A 69 0.56 -19.06 2.86
N PHE A 70 0.57 -18.50 4.08
CA PHE A 70 -0.46 -18.74 5.09
C PHE A 70 -1.83 -18.28 4.58
N VAL A 71 -1.92 -17.09 3.99
CA VAL A 71 -3.16 -16.56 3.39
C VAL A 71 -3.70 -17.47 2.29
N GLU A 72 -2.83 -17.97 1.43
CA GLU A 72 -3.25 -18.92 0.37
C GLU A 72 -3.74 -20.25 0.93
N LYS A 73 -3.05 -20.80 1.94
CA LYS A 73 -3.37 -22.08 2.57
C LYS A 73 -4.67 -22.03 3.37
N TYR A 74 -4.76 -21.12 4.32
CA TYR A 74 -5.87 -21.06 5.30
C TYR A 74 -7.05 -20.19 4.85
N GLY A 75 -6.86 -19.37 3.82
CA GLY A 75 -7.90 -18.52 3.24
C GLY A 75 -8.13 -17.21 3.99
N PRO A 76 -8.98 -16.33 3.39
CA PRO A 76 -9.05 -14.94 3.82
C PRO A 76 -9.71 -14.75 5.19
N ARG A 77 -10.66 -15.60 5.58
CA ARG A 77 -11.32 -15.50 6.88
C ARG A 77 -10.34 -15.70 8.03
N ILE A 78 -9.60 -16.82 8.01
CA ILE A 78 -8.64 -17.15 9.07
C ILE A 78 -7.50 -16.12 9.08
N SER A 79 -6.98 -15.79 7.91
CA SER A 79 -5.90 -14.81 7.81
C SER A 79 -6.32 -13.41 8.28
N GLY A 80 -7.56 -12.99 7.98
CA GLY A 80 -8.11 -11.75 8.49
C GLY A 80 -8.29 -11.75 10.01
N LEU A 81 -8.74 -12.87 10.60
CA LEU A 81 -8.83 -13.02 12.06
C LEU A 81 -7.45 -12.96 12.73
N VAL A 82 -6.45 -13.61 12.13
CA VAL A 82 -5.06 -13.53 12.61
C VAL A 82 -4.53 -12.10 12.53
N ALA A 83 -4.77 -11.40 11.43
CA ALA A 83 -4.39 -9.99 11.28
C ALA A 83 -5.07 -9.11 12.33
N ALA A 84 -6.38 -9.29 12.56
CA ALA A 84 -7.13 -8.58 13.58
C ALA A 84 -6.56 -8.81 14.98
N SER A 85 -6.21 -10.07 15.31
CA SER A 85 -5.61 -10.41 16.60
C SER A 85 -4.27 -9.75 16.80
N PHE A 86 -3.35 -9.85 15.83
CA PHE A 86 -2.04 -9.21 15.93
C PHE A 86 -2.13 -7.68 16.01
N PHE A 87 -2.94 -7.06 15.16
CA PHE A 87 -3.09 -5.61 15.16
C PHE A 87 -3.79 -5.11 16.43
N GLY A 88 -4.87 -5.78 16.86
CA GLY A 88 -5.59 -5.45 18.08
C GLY A 88 -4.72 -5.59 19.33
N ILE A 89 -4.00 -6.72 19.48
CA ILE A 89 -3.06 -6.93 20.58
C ILE A 89 -1.94 -5.89 20.53
N GLY A 90 -1.43 -5.57 19.33
CA GLY A 90 -0.43 -4.54 19.13
C GLY A 90 -0.88 -3.17 19.63
N MET A 91 -2.09 -2.75 19.28
CA MET A 91 -2.69 -1.48 19.73
C MET A 91 -3.00 -1.46 21.23
N LEU A 92 -3.62 -2.53 21.76
CA LEU A 92 -3.89 -2.65 23.19
C LEU A 92 -2.60 -2.68 23.99
N GLY A 93 -1.59 -3.42 23.50
CA GLY A 93 -0.25 -3.44 24.09
C GLY A 93 0.46 -2.09 24.03
N ALA A 94 0.23 -1.29 22.98
CA ALA A 94 0.74 0.09 22.92
C ALA A 94 0.09 0.98 23.98
N GLY A 95 -1.21 0.81 24.25
CA GLY A 95 -1.89 1.47 25.36
C GLY A 95 -1.27 1.08 26.72
N PHE A 96 -1.00 -0.20 26.92
CA PHE A 96 -0.32 -0.66 28.14
C PHE A 96 1.13 -0.15 28.21
N ALA A 97 1.88 -0.19 27.10
CA ALA A 97 3.25 0.32 27.04
C ALA A 97 3.35 1.81 27.43
N THR A 98 2.41 2.63 26.93
CA THR A 98 2.34 4.05 27.24
C THR A 98 1.85 4.32 28.66
N SER A 99 1.00 3.47 29.24
CA SER A 99 0.55 3.60 30.62
C SER A 99 1.66 3.33 31.65
N ILE A 100 2.68 2.52 31.30
CA ILE A 100 3.85 2.24 32.14
C ILE A 100 5.12 2.93 31.62
N GLU A 101 4.97 3.86 30.67
CA GLU A 101 6.05 4.68 30.10
C GLU A 101 7.21 3.87 29.48
N SER A 102 6.91 2.69 28.92
CA SER A 102 7.90 1.77 28.35
C SER A 102 7.99 1.87 26.84
N LEU A 103 8.98 2.59 26.33
CA LEU A 103 9.27 2.71 24.90
C LEU A 103 9.62 1.35 24.25
N TRP A 104 10.37 0.49 24.94
CA TRP A 104 10.70 -0.86 24.48
C TRP A 104 9.45 -1.71 24.24
N LEU A 105 8.51 -1.64 25.18
CA LEU A 105 7.25 -2.38 25.03
C LEU A 105 6.42 -1.80 23.88
N LEU A 106 6.48 -0.49 23.66
CA LEU A 106 5.84 0.16 22.50
C LEU A 106 6.43 -0.35 21.17
N TYR A 107 7.77 -0.53 21.08
CA TYR A 107 8.40 -1.13 19.90
C TYR A 107 7.90 -2.56 19.65
N VAL A 108 7.80 -3.37 20.69
CA VAL A 108 7.33 -4.76 20.57
C VAL A 108 5.85 -4.79 20.22
N CYS A 109 5.01 -4.04 20.93
CA CYS A 109 3.56 -4.12 20.75
C CYS A 109 3.11 -3.44 19.45
N TYR A 110 3.36 -2.14 19.32
CA TYR A 110 2.92 -1.41 18.13
C TYR A 110 3.78 -1.75 16.91
N GLY A 111 5.10 -1.75 17.10
CA GLY A 111 6.06 -1.98 16.02
C GLY A 111 6.01 -3.41 15.50
N VAL A 112 6.33 -4.40 16.35
CA VAL A 112 6.44 -5.80 15.89
C VAL A 112 5.07 -6.43 15.72
N LEU A 113 4.27 -6.53 16.80
CA LEU A 113 2.97 -7.22 16.74
C LEU A 113 1.98 -6.47 15.83
N GLY A 114 1.87 -5.15 16.00
CA GLY A 114 1.08 -4.30 15.11
C GLY A 114 1.53 -4.44 13.65
N GLY A 115 2.85 -4.37 13.39
CA GLY A 115 3.43 -4.54 12.06
C GLY A 115 3.10 -5.89 11.40
N ILE A 116 3.13 -6.99 12.16
CA ILE A 116 2.68 -8.30 11.66
C ILE A 116 1.21 -8.25 11.27
N GLY A 117 0.36 -7.69 12.13
CA GLY A 117 -1.06 -7.50 11.85
C GLY A 117 -1.31 -6.65 10.60
N LEU A 118 -0.53 -5.59 10.41
CA LEU A 118 -0.57 -4.72 9.23
C LEU A 118 -0.31 -5.51 7.95
N GLY A 119 0.77 -6.30 7.88
CA GLY A 119 1.15 -7.00 6.66
C GLY A 119 0.17 -8.11 6.26
N VAL A 120 -0.25 -8.94 7.22
CA VAL A 120 -1.26 -9.97 6.96
C VAL A 120 -2.62 -9.34 6.61
N GLY A 121 -2.98 -8.25 7.31
CA GLY A 121 -4.20 -7.49 7.07
C GLY A 121 -4.22 -6.79 5.72
N TYR A 122 -3.05 -6.42 5.18
CA TYR A 122 -2.93 -5.81 3.87
C TYR A 122 -3.11 -6.81 2.73
N ILE A 123 -2.37 -7.94 2.75
CA ILE A 123 -2.39 -8.89 1.63
C ILE A 123 -3.68 -9.71 1.56
N THR A 124 -4.35 -9.97 2.69
CA THR A 124 -5.52 -10.83 2.77
C THR A 124 -6.71 -10.31 1.95
N PRO A 125 -7.21 -9.07 2.16
CA PRO A 125 -8.30 -8.52 1.37
C PRO A 125 -7.93 -8.36 -0.10
N VAL A 126 -6.71 -7.90 -0.39
CA VAL A 126 -6.26 -7.63 -1.75
C VAL A 126 -6.25 -8.90 -2.59
N SER A 127 -5.62 -9.99 -2.09
CA SER A 127 -5.59 -11.27 -2.80
C SER A 127 -6.99 -11.87 -2.98
N THR A 128 -7.89 -11.60 -2.04
CA THR A 128 -9.28 -12.06 -2.10
C THR A 128 -10.05 -11.33 -3.20
N LEU A 129 -9.95 -10.00 -3.24
CA LEU A 129 -10.70 -9.19 -4.20
C LEU A 129 -10.28 -9.41 -5.65
N VAL A 130 -9.00 -9.63 -5.92
CA VAL A 130 -8.55 -9.99 -7.28
C VAL A 130 -9.24 -11.25 -7.79
N LYS A 131 -9.54 -12.21 -6.90
CA LYS A 131 -10.24 -13.47 -7.22
C LYS A 131 -11.76 -13.28 -7.36
N TRP A 132 -12.37 -12.38 -6.58
CA TRP A 132 -13.81 -12.07 -6.64
C TRP A 132 -14.21 -11.15 -7.80
N PHE A 133 -13.27 -10.37 -8.33
CA PHE A 133 -13.52 -9.41 -9.42
C PHE A 133 -12.61 -9.67 -10.62
N PRO A 134 -12.73 -10.83 -11.27
CA PRO A 134 -11.90 -11.16 -12.43
C PRO A 134 -12.14 -10.21 -13.61
N ASP A 135 -13.34 -9.62 -13.68
CA ASP A 135 -13.77 -8.64 -14.69
C ASP A 135 -13.24 -7.22 -14.46
N ARG A 136 -12.87 -6.88 -13.20
CA ARG A 136 -12.47 -5.52 -12.78
C ARG A 136 -11.44 -5.56 -11.65
N ARG A 137 -10.34 -6.30 -11.84
CA ARG A 137 -9.30 -6.49 -10.79
C ARG A 137 -8.75 -5.17 -10.26
N GLY A 138 -8.47 -4.20 -11.16
CA GLY A 138 -7.95 -2.91 -10.77
C GLY A 138 -8.92 -2.10 -9.92
N LEU A 139 -10.18 -1.99 -10.34
CA LEU A 139 -11.20 -1.31 -9.55
C LEU A 139 -11.35 -1.95 -8.15
N ALA A 140 -11.40 -3.27 -8.09
CA ALA A 140 -11.60 -3.98 -6.84
C ALA A 140 -10.43 -3.81 -5.87
N THR A 141 -9.19 -3.90 -6.35
CA THR A 141 -7.99 -3.66 -5.55
C THR A 141 -7.86 -2.18 -5.17
N GLY A 142 -8.18 -1.27 -6.09
CA GLY A 142 -8.21 0.17 -5.83
C GLY A 142 -9.17 0.53 -4.70
N LEU A 143 -10.40 -0.02 -4.71
CA LEU A 143 -11.39 0.19 -3.65
C LEU A 143 -10.90 -0.32 -2.28
N ALA A 144 -10.30 -1.52 -2.23
CA ALA A 144 -9.77 -2.04 -0.98
C ALA A 144 -8.65 -1.16 -0.44
N ILE A 145 -7.64 -0.93 -1.28
CA ILE A 145 -6.40 -0.24 -0.88
C ILE A 145 -6.64 1.26 -0.65
N MET A 146 -7.69 1.84 -1.26
CA MET A 146 -8.17 3.19 -0.96
C MET A 146 -8.45 3.35 0.54
N GLY A 147 -9.11 2.35 1.17
CA GLY A 147 -9.37 2.37 2.61
C GLY A 147 -8.10 2.63 3.43
N PHE A 148 -6.99 2.02 3.04
CA PHE A 148 -5.68 2.29 3.64
C PHE A 148 -5.18 3.72 3.39
N GLY A 149 -5.40 4.28 2.20
CA GLY A 149 -5.01 5.66 1.85
C GLY A 149 -5.81 6.73 2.60
N PHE A 150 -7.12 6.55 2.72
CA PHE A 150 -8.00 7.49 3.43
C PHE A 150 -8.02 7.30 4.95
N ALA A 151 -7.48 6.20 5.46
CA ALA A 151 -7.55 5.89 6.89
C ALA A 151 -6.96 7.02 7.75
N SER A 152 -5.81 7.58 7.35
CA SER A 152 -5.18 8.66 8.09
C SER A 152 -6.00 9.95 8.10
N MET A 153 -6.77 10.23 7.05
CA MET A 153 -7.66 11.40 6.99
C MET A 153 -8.75 11.33 8.06
N VAL A 154 -9.26 10.12 8.33
CA VAL A 154 -10.28 9.89 9.39
C VAL A 154 -9.59 9.71 10.73
N ALA A 155 -8.54 8.90 10.81
CA ALA A 155 -7.88 8.54 12.07
C ALA A 155 -7.17 9.74 12.72
N SER A 156 -6.52 10.63 11.94
CA SER A 156 -5.74 11.73 12.51
C SER A 156 -6.57 12.67 13.38
N PRO A 157 -7.72 13.23 12.94
CA PRO A 157 -8.53 14.08 13.79
C PRO A 157 -9.15 13.33 14.96
N VAL A 158 -9.51 12.06 14.78
CA VAL A 158 -10.04 11.22 15.87
C VAL A 158 -8.98 10.97 16.94
N ILE A 159 -7.75 10.64 16.54
CA ILE A 159 -6.63 10.43 17.46
C ILE A 159 -6.32 11.71 18.24
N ALA A 160 -6.20 12.85 17.55
CA ALA A 160 -5.93 14.14 18.20
C ALA A 160 -6.99 14.46 19.23
N PHE A 161 -8.27 14.39 18.86
CA PHE A 161 -9.38 14.63 19.79
C PHE A 161 -9.35 13.67 21.00
N MET A 162 -9.06 12.39 20.78
CA MET A 162 -9.05 11.41 21.86
C MET A 162 -7.85 11.60 22.79
N ILE A 163 -6.67 11.96 22.26
CA ILE A 163 -5.50 12.26 23.09
C ILE A 163 -5.82 13.42 24.06
N ASP A 164 -6.47 14.48 23.55
CA ASP A 164 -6.87 15.62 24.37
C ASP A 164 -7.96 15.25 25.38
N ALA A 165 -8.93 14.41 25.01
CA ALA A 165 -10.06 14.06 25.84
C ALA A 165 -9.76 13.01 26.92
N VAL A 166 -8.95 11.97 26.60
CA VAL A 166 -8.77 10.78 27.46
C VAL A 166 -7.32 10.36 27.63
N GLY A 167 -6.37 11.08 27.04
CA GLY A 167 -4.93 10.81 27.09
C GLY A 167 -4.47 9.70 26.14
N ILE A 168 -3.16 9.58 25.99
CA ILE A 168 -2.50 8.67 25.02
C ILE A 168 -2.85 7.19 25.27
N PRO A 169 -2.70 6.64 26.52
CA PRO A 169 -2.95 5.22 26.73
C PRO A 169 -4.39 4.83 26.42
N SER A 170 -5.37 5.63 26.89
CA SER A 170 -6.80 5.37 26.65
C SER A 170 -7.14 5.45 25.17
N THR A 171 -6.50 6.35 24.41
CA THR A 171 -6.67 6.46 22.95
C THR A 171 -6.26 5.16 22.26
N PHE A 172 -5.10 4.57 22.63
CA PHE A 172 -4.69 3.28 22.09
C PHE A 172 -5.65 2.15 22.46
N PHE A 173 -6.13 2.10 23.71
CA PHE A 173 -7.10 1.07 24.14
C PHE A 173 -8.41 1.15 23.38
N ILE A 174 -9.00 2.34 23.29
CA ILE A 174 -10.31 2.52 22.65
C ILE A 174 -10.22 2.27 21.15
N LEU A 175 -9.23 2.86 20.46
CA LEU A 175 -9.05 2.65 19.03
C LEU A 175 -8.61 1.21 18.72
N GLY A 176 -7.76 0.61 19.55
CA GLY A 176 -7.37 -0.79 19.42
C GLY A 176 -8.57 -1.73 19.52
N GLY A 177 -9.47 -1.51 20.49
CA GLY A 177 -10.71 -2.26 20.61
C GLY A 177 -11.66 -2.04 19.43
N ALA A 178 -11.82 -0.80 18.97
CA ALA A 178 -12.67 -0.48 17.82
C ALA A 178 -12.14 -1.14 16.53
N TYR A 179 -10.86 -1.00 16.24
CA TYR A 179 -10.24 -1.63 15.06
C TYR A 179 -10.31 -3.16 15.13
N PHE A 180 -10.07 -3.74 16.31
CA PHE A 180 -10.22 -5.18 16.51
C PHE A 180 -11.63 -5.65 16.16
N CYS A 181 -12.68 -4.99 16.66
CA CYS A 181 -14.08 -5.31 16.35
C CYS A 181 -14.39 -5.17 14.85
N ILE A 182 -13.95 -4.07 14.22
CA ILE A 182 -14.17 -3.83 12.79
C ILE A 182 -13.47 -4.90 11.96
N MET A 183 -12.22 -5.24 12.29
CA MET A 183 -11.45 -6.23 11.55
C MET A 183 -12.00 -7.65 11.72
N ILE A 184 -12.45 -8.03 12.93
CA ILE A 184 -13.10 -9.32 13.19
C ILE A 184 -14.38 -9.45 12.36
N THR A 185 -15.30 -8.49 12.48
CA THR A 185 -16.59 -8.52 11.75
C THR A 185 -16.38 -8.56 10.25
N SER A 186 -15.44 -7.78 9.73
CA SER A 186 -15.04 -7.79 8.33
C SER A 186 -14.45 -9.15 7.91
N SER A 187 -13.57 -9.72 8.71
CA SER A 187 -12.92 -11.00 8.42
C SER A 187 -13.88 -12.17 8.39
N LEU A 188 -14.90 -12.17 9.26
CA LEU A 188 -15.93 -13.22 9.29
C LEU A 188 -16.73 -13.27 7.98
N TYR A 189 -16.89 -12.16 7.28
CA TYR A 189 -17.58 -12.14 6.01
C TYR A 189 -16.67 -12.52 4.83
N LEU A 190 -15.35 -12.36 4.94
CA LEU A 190 -14.42 -12.74 3.86
C LEU A 190 -14.46 -14.25 3.57
N GLU A 191 -14.45 -14.59 2.28
CA GLU A 191 -14.43 -15.96 1.79
C GLU A 191 -13.74 -16.02 0.43
N LYS A 192 -13.15 -17.18 0.09
CA LYS A 192 -12.67 -17.45 -1.27
C LYS A 192 -13.88 -17.61 -2.20
N PRO A 193 -13.82 -17.15 -3.47
CA PRO A 193 -14.85 -17.47 -4.44
C PRO A 193 -14.93 -18.99 -4.61
N PRO A 194 -16.13 -19.55 -4.90
CA PRO A 194 -16.30 -20.99 -5.15
C PRO A 194 -15.53 -21.44 -6.39
N VAL A 195 -15.25 -22.74 -6.46
CA VAL A 195 -14.64 -23.37 -7.64
C VAL A 195 -15.56 -23.14 -8.84
N GLY A 196 -15.01 -22.82 -10.01
CA GLY A 196 -15.77 -22.52 -11.21
C GLY A 196 -16.31 -21.08 -11.30
N TYR A 197 -16.14 -20.25 -10.26
CA TYR A 197 -16.63 -18.86 -10.25
C TYR A 197 -16.11 -18.04 -11.43
N MET A 198 -14.84 -18.25 -11.83
CA MET A 198 -14.23 -17.55 -12.97
C MET A 198 -14.81 -17.97 -14.32
N GLU A 199 -15.22 -19.22 -14.47
CA GLU A 199 -15.79 -19.80 -15.70
C GLU A 199 -17.10 -19.10 -16.06
N GLY A 200 -17.97 -18.82 -15.09
CA GLY A 200 -19.20 -18.08 -15.29
C GLY A 200 -19.03 -16.63 -15.79
N PHE A 201 -17.83 -16.06 -15.66
CA PHE A 201 -17.50 -14.73 -16.23
C PHE A 201 -16.99 -14.82 -17.69
N GLN A 202 -16.43 -15.98 -18.08
CA GLN A 202 -15.93 -16.18 -19.46
C GLN A 202 -17.10 -16.36 -20.47
N GLU A 203 -18.22 -16.87 -20.01
CA GLU A 203 -19.45 -17.02 -20.83
C GLU A 203 -20.25 -15.72 -20.97
N GLY A 204 -19.93 -14.67 -20.19
CA GLY A 204 -20.61 -13.39 -20.22
C GLY A 204 -19.98 -12.39 -21.21
N LYS A 205 -20.71 -11.32 -21.58
CA LYS A 205 -20.33 -10.26 -22.54
C LYS A 205 -19.05 -9.46 -22.21
N ARG A 206 -18.35 -9.73 -21.10
CA ARG A 206 -17.05 -9.14 -20.73
C ARG A 206 -15.98 -10.21 -20.74
N SER A 207 -15.14 -10.20 -21.77
CA SER A 207 -13.99 -11.09 -21.83
C SER A 207 -13.04 -10.82 -20.64
N VAL A 208 -12.89 -11.81 -19.79
CA VAL A 208 -11.81 -11.83 -18.78
C VAL A 208 -10.50 -12.00 -19.55
N LYS A 209 -9.56 -11.06 -19.39
CA LYS A 209 -8.22 -11.23 -19.97
C LYS A 209 -7.60 -12.48 -19.35
N ALA A 210 -7.17 -13.41 -20.20
CA ALA A 210 -6.49 -14.62 -19.73
C ALA A 210 -5.19 -14.23 -19.00
N ASP A 211 -4.93 -14.90 -17.87
CA ASP A 211 -3.68 -14.75 -17.14
C ASP A 211 -2.53 -15.28 -18.00
N LEU A 212 -1.39 -14.58 -17.99
CA LEU A 212 -0.23 -14.96 -18.81
C LEU A 212 0.38 -16.30 -18.37
N ALA A 213 0.25 -16.64 -17.09
CA ALA A 213 0.74 -17.87 -16.49
C ALA A 213 0.00 -18.16 -15.18
N GLN A 214 0.19 -19.36 -14.63
CA GLN A 214 -0.26 -19.76 -13.28
C GLN A 214 0.94 -20.26 -12.49
N LEU A 215 1.72 -19.33 -11.91
CA LEU A 215 2.97 -19.63 -11.22
C LEU A 215 2.77 -19.72 -9.70
N THR A 216 3.59 -20.57 -9.07
CA THR A 216 3.79 -20.50 -7.61
C THR A 216 4.68 -19.31 -7.25
N ALA A 217 4.66 -18.86 -5.99
CA ALA A 217 5.50 -17.75 -5.53
C ALA A 217 7.01 -18.03 -5.75
N ASN A 218 7.45 -19.27 -5.47
CA ASN A 218 8.85 -19.69 -5.69
C ASN A 218 9.23 -19.79 -7.18
N GLN A 219 8.28 -19.95 -8.07
CA GLN A 219 8.51 -19.87 -9.52
C GLN A 219 8.54 -18.40 -9.97
N ALA A 220 7.63 -17.59 -9.47
CA ALA A 220 7.53 -16.17 -9.82
C ALA A 220 8.80 -15.40 -9.50
N ILE A 221 9.38 -15.58 -8.30
CA ILE A 221 10.61 -14.89 -7.86
C ILE A 221 11.83 -15.20 -8.73
N LYS A 222 11.83 -16.33 -9.44
CA LYS A 222 12.90 -16.70 -10.38
C LYS A 222 12.77 -16.03 -11.75
N THR A 223 11.68 -15.32 -12.01
CA THR A 223 11.44 -14.66 -13.30
C THR A 223 11.95 -13.23 -13.31
N LYS A 224 12.40 -12.74 -14.47
CA LYS A 224 12.77 -11.34 -14.67
C LYS A 224 11.59 -10.38 -14.38
N ARG A 225 10.35 -10.78 -14.73
CA ARG A 225 9.12 -10.01 -14.52
C ARG A 225 8.87 -9.68 -13.06
N PHE A 226 9.21 -10.61 -12.13
CA PHE A 226 9.09 -10.38 -10.70
C PHE A 226 9.99 -9.22 -10.26
N TRP A 227 11.27 -9.26 -10.65
CA TRP A 227 12.23 -8.24 -10.27
C TRP A 227 11.99 -6.89 -10.95
N PHE A 228 11.46 -6.91 -12.19
CA PHE A 228 11.02 -5.67 -12.84
C PHE A 228 9.86 -5.03 -12.08
N LEU A 229 8.84 -5.81 -11.70
CA LEU A 229 7.70 -5.30 -10.93
C LEU A 229 8.11 -4.85 -9.53
N TRP A 230 8.98 -5.60 -8.86
CA TRP A 230 9.57 -5.24 -7.56
C TRP A 230 10.33 -3.90 -7.65
N SER A 231 11.19 -3.73 -8.64
CA SER A 231 11.97 -2.50 -8.82
C SER A 231 11.09 -1.30 -9.15
N MET A 232 10.08 -1.48 -10.00
CA MET A 232 9.10 -0.42 -10.29
C MET A 232 8.37 0.04 -9.03
N LEU A 233 7.92 -0.91 -8.20
CA LEU A 233 7.27 -0.62 -6.94
C LEU A 233 8.23 0.04 -5.95
N PHE A 234 9.45 -0.50 -5.80
CA PHE A 234 10.49 0.03 -4.91
C PHE A 234 10.78 1.50 -5.21
N ILE A 235 11.02 1.85 -6.48
CA ILE A 235 11.30 3.24 -6.87
C ILE A 235 10.10 4.13 -6.59
N ASN A 236 8.90 3.72 -6.98
CA ASN A 236 7.67 4.47 -6.77
C ASN A 236 7.44 4.78 -5.29
N ILE A 237 7.64 3.78 -4.41
CA ILE A 237 7.46 3.94 -2.98
C ILE A 237 8.57 4.78 -2.37
N THR A 238 9.84 4.53 -2.74
CA THR A 238 10.99 5.29 -2.25
C THR A 238 10.79 6.78 -2.43
N CYS A 239 10.45 7.22 -3.63
CA CYS A 239 10.22 8.62 -3.92
C CYS A 239 8.97 9.19 -3.22
N GLY A 240 7.86 8.44 -3.23
CA GLY A 240 6.62 8.89 -2.63
C GLY A 240 6.67 8.99 -1.10
N ILE A 241 7.27 8.00 -0.43
CA ILE A 241 7.37 8.00 1.05
C ILE A 241 8.36 9.05 1.55
N ALA A 242 9.44 9.28 0.79
CA ALA A 242 10.37 10.36 1.07
C ALA A 242 9.67 11.72 0.98
N ILE A 243 8.92 11.97 -0.10
CA ILE A 243 8.14 13.21 -0.24
C ILE A 243 7.16 13.38 0.93
N LEU A 244 6.44 12.32 1.32
CA LEU A 244 5.54 12.39 2.48
C LEU A 244 6.27 12.80 3.76
N SER A 245 7.53 12.35 3.95
CA SER A 245 8.31 12.68 5.15
C SER A 245 8.87 14.10 5.18
N ILE A 246 9.09 14.72 4.00
CA ILE A 246 9.72 16.03 3.89
C ILE A 246 8.80 17.12 3.31
N ALA A 247 7.56 16.80 2.95
CA ALA A 247 6.67 17.70 2.20
C ALA A 247 6.48 19.07 2.87
N SER A 248 6.26 19.10 4.19
CA SER A 248 6.07 20.34 4.93
C SER A 248 7.34 21.21 4.97
N PRO A 249 8.49 20.71 5.46
CA PRO A 249 9.71 21.51 5.46
C PRO A 249 10.20 21.88 4.05
N MET A 250 10.02 21.00 3.08
CA MET A 250 10.36 21.28 1.68
C MET A 250 9.53 22.43 1.10
N ALA A 251 8.22 22.45 1.35
CA ALA A 251 7.37 23.55 0.88
C ALA A 251 7.72 24.89 1.55
N GLN A 252 8.03 24.87 2.84
CA GLN A 252 8.46 26.06 3.56
C GLN A 252 9.79 26.59 3.00
N GLU A 253 10.75 25.72 2.70
CA GLU A 253 12.04 26.10 2.17
C GLU A 253 11.96 26.60 0.71
N LEU A 254 11.32 25.84 -0.17
CA LEU A 254 11.30 26.14 -1.61
C LEU A 254 10.34 27.26 -1.98
N LEU A 255 9.27 27.45 -1.21
CA LEU A 255 8.18 28.39 -1.53
C LEU A 255 8.02 29.51 -0.52
N GLY A 256 8.69 29.46 0.62
CA GLY A 256 8.53 30.43 1.70
C GLY A 256 7.14 30.45 2.35
N VAL A 257 6.37 29.36 2.24
CA VAL A 257 5.01 29.28 2.79
C VAL A 257 5.01 29.09 4.30
N SER A 258 3.94 29.53 4.95
CA SER A 258 3.77 29.31 6.40
C SER A 258 3.57 27.82 6.74
N VAL A 259 3.86 27.47 8.00
CA VAL A 259 3.63 26.10 8.54
C VAL A 259 2.20 25.65 8.31
N ALA A 260 1.20 26.53 8.52
CA ALA A 260 -0.21 26.23 8.34
C ALA A 260 -0.56 25.86 6.88
N VAL A 261 -0.02 26.60 5.91
CA VAL A 261 -0.20 26.29 4.48
C VAL A 261 0.48 24.98 4.11
N ALA A 262 1.70 24.74 4.59
CA ALA A 262 2.40 23.48 4.37
C ALA A 262 1.67 22.29 5.00
N ALA A 263 1.13 22.41 6.20
CA ALA A 263 0.35 21.38 6.85
C ALA A 263 -0.94 21.05 6.09
N THR A 264 -1.66 22.08 5.60
CA THR A 264 -2.85 21.88 4.76
C THR A 264 -2.51 21.14 3.47
N MET A 265 -1.39 21.49 2.83
CA MET A 265 -0.90 20.81 1.64
C MET A 265 -0.65 19.32 1.91
N VAL A 266 0.01 18.99 3.02
CA VAL A 266 0.26 17.59 3.41
C VAL A 266 -1.05 16.82 3.63
N GLY A 267 -2.04 17.44 4.27
CA GLY A 267 -3.38 16.85 4.42
C GLY A 267 -4.04 16.51 3.08
N LEU A 268 -4.00 17.45 2.13
CA LEU A 268 -4.52 17.24 0.78
C LEU A 268 -3.74 16.18 -0.01
N MET A 269 -2.43 16.05 0.20
CA MET A 269 -1.65 14.96 -0.41
C MET A 269 -2.23 13.59 -0.09
N GLY A 270 -2.70 13.37 1.14
CA GLY A 270 -3.38 12.13 1.54
C GLY A 270 -4.65 11.86 0.75
N VAL A 271 -5.46 12.89 0.49
CA VAL A 271 -6.67 12.79 -0.32
C VAL A 271 -6.33 12.38 -1.76
N PHE A 272 -5.39 13.08 -2.39
CA PHE A 272 -4.99 12.76 -3.77
C PHE A 272 -4.31 11.38 -3.89
N ASN A 273 -3.56 10.95 -2.86
CA ASN A 273 -3.04 9.58 -2.80
C ASN A 273 -4.18 8.56 -2.80
N GLY A 274 -5.19 8.75 -1.95
CA GLY A 274 -6.38 7.88 -1.88
C GLY A 274 -7.17 7.84 -3.19
N LEU A 275 -7.44 9.00 -3.79
CA LEU A 275 -8.11 9.09 -5.10
C LEU A 275 -7.29 8.41 -6.21
N GLY A 276 -5.97 8.57 -6.19
CA GLY A 276 -5.07 7.93 -7.14
C GLY A 276 -5.14 6.40 -7.08
N ARG A 277 -5.36 5.83 -5.89
CA ARG A 277 -5.50 4.38 -5.71
C ARG A 277 -6.70 3.82 -6.46
N ILE A 278 -7.84 4.51 -6.46
CA ILE A 278 -9.01 4.10 -7.23
C ILE A 278 -8.84 4.44 -8.71
N GLY A 279 -8.51 5.69 -8.99
CA GLY A 279 -8.49 6.23 -10.35
C GLY A 279 -7.54 5.46 -11.27
N TRP A 280 -6.27 5.40 -10.92
CA TRP A 280 -5.26 4.73 -11.75
C TRP A 280 -5.48 3.21 -11.84
N ALA A 281 -5.88 2.56 -10.73
CA ALA A 281 -6.18 1.15 -10.77
C ALA A 281 -7.36 0.84 -11.69
N THR A 282 -8.42 1.67 -11.66
CA THR A 282 -9.56 1.54 -12.57
C THR A 282 -9.16 1.80 -14.02
N ILE A 283 -8.42 2.89 -14.28
CA ILE A 283 -7.90 3.21 -15.62
C ILE A 283 -7.07 2.05 -16.17
N SER A 284 -6.31 1.38 -15.29
CA SER A 284 -5.47 0.25 -15.68
C SER A 284 -6.25 -0.98 -16.16
N ASP A 285 -7.52 -1.12 -15.78
CA ASP A 285 -8.40 -2.18 -16.30
C ASP A 285 -8.71 -1.98 -17.79
N TYR A 286 -8.76 -0.72 -18.26
CA TYR A 286 -9.07 -0.37 -19.64
C TYR A 286 -7.81 -0.25 -20.50
N LEU A 287 -6.81 0.52 -20.05
CA LEU A 287 -5.58 0.78 -20.80
C LEU A 287 -4.54 -0.34 -20.69
N GLY A 288 -4.67 -1.19 -19.68
CA GLY A 288 -3.70 -2.23 -19.35
C GLY A 288 -2.57 -1.74 -18.41
N ARG A 289 -2.14 -2.63 -17.51
CA ARG A 289 -1.17 -2.33 -16.44
C ARG A 289 0.16 -1.77 -16.95
N PRO A 290 0.78 -2.41 -17.98
CA PRO A 290 2.08 -1.94 -18.46
C PRO A 290 2.06 -0.51 -18.99
N LEU A 291 0.98 -0.10 -19.68
CA LEU A 291 0.87 1.25 -20.22
C LEU A 291 0.69 2.27 -19.10
N VAL A 292 -0.21 1.98 -18.15
CA VAL A 292 -0.48 2.87 -17.02
C VAL A 292 0.77 3.09 -16.17
N TYR A 293 1.57 2.04 -15.89
CA TYR A 293 2.85 2.19 -15.18
C TYR A 293 3.83 3.09 -15.94
N SER A 294 3.97 2.91 -17.25
CA SER A 294 4.80 3.80 -18.06
C SER A 294 4.29 5.25 -18.01
N THR A 295 2.96 5.45 -18.06
CA THR A 295 2.34 6.79 -18.02
C THR A 295 2.65 7.51 -16.71
N PHE A 296 2.41 6.89 -15.55
CA PHE A 296 2.67 7.62 -14.32
C PHE A 296 4.16 7.73 -13.97
N PHE A 297 5.03 6.89 -14.52
CA PHE A 297 6.47 7.12 -14.42
C PHE A 297 6.93 8.31 -15.26
N VAL A 298 6.39 8.49 -16.47
CA VAL A 298 6.64 9.71 -17.26
C VAL A 298 6.13 10.95 -16.52
N ILE A 299 4.90 10.90 -15.99
CA ILE A 299 4.34 12.01 -15.21
C ILE A 299 5.23 12.37 -14.03
N GLN A 300 5.63 11.39 -13.22
CA GLN A 300 6.45 11.61 -12.05
C GLN A 300 7.86 12.08 -12.42
N MET A 301 8.49 11.49 -13.43
CA MET A 301 9.78 11.93 -13.95
C MET A 301 9.76 13.43 -14.28
N VAL A 302 8.82 13.85 -15.09
CA VAL A 302 8.68 15.27 -15.50
C VAL A 302 8.38 16.13 -14.27
N ALA A 303 7.45 15.71 -13.42
CA ALA A 303 7.05 16.45 -12.23
C ALA A 303 8.21 16.67 -11.26
N PHE A 304 9.04 15.65 -10.99
CA PHE A 304 10.17 15.75 -10.08
C PHE A 304 11.29 16.66 -10.63
N PHE A 305 11.51 16.68 -11.94
CA PHE A 305 12.46 17.63 -12.55
C PHE A 305 11.94 19.07 -12.59
N LEU A 306 10.62 19.26 -12.63
CA LEU A 306 10.02 20.61 -12.65
C LEU A 306 9.91 21.21 -11.25
N LEU A 307 9.57 20.42 -10.22
CA LEU A 307 9.27 20.89 -8.86
C LEU A 307 10.32 21.89 -8.30
N PRO A 308 11.64 21.65 -8.41
CA PRO A 308 12.64 22.58 -7.86
C PRO A 308 12.62 23.99 -8.46
N ASN A 309 12.02 24.14 -9.64
CA ASN A 309 11.99 25.39 -10.40
C ASN A 309 10.64 26.11 -10.33
N ILE A 310 9.67 25.56 -9.58
CA ILE A 310 8.32 26.13 -9.45
C ILE A 310 8.28 27.07 -8.25
N SER A 311 8.07 28.35 -8.49
CA SER A 311 7.90 29.38 -7.46
C SER A 311 6.44 29.65 -7.09
N SER A 312 5.49 29.27 -7.95
CA SER A 312 4.07 29.42 -7.66
C SER A 312 3.57 28.33 -6.70
N VAL A 313 3.07 28.74 -5.53
CA VAL A 313 2.53 27.82 -4.51
C VAL A 313 1.45 26.91 -5.09
N LEU A 314 0.51 27.49 -5.86
CA LEU A 314 -0.58 26.72 -6.46
C LEU A 314 -0.07 25.66 -7.45
N VAL A 315 0.86 26.05 -8.35
CA VAL A 315 1.40 25.12 -9.35
C VAL A 315 2.21 24.01 -8.66
N PHE A 316 3.02 24.35 -7.67
CA PHE A 316 3.77 23.38 -6.86
C PHE A 316 2.85 22.37 -6.21
N GLN A 317 1.78 22.83 -5.55
CA GLN A 317 0.78 21.95 -4.91
C GLN A 317 0.11 21.05 -5.93
N LEU A 318 -0.33 21.55 -7.08
CA LEU A 318 -0.98 20.74 -8.12
C LEU A 318 -0.05 19.66 -8.67
N VAL A 319 1.22 19.98 -8.91
CA VAL A 319 2.22 19.02 -9.37
C VAL A 319 2.49 17.96 -8.28
N LEU A 320 2.60 18.39 -7.02
CA LEU A 320 2.78 17.48 -5.89
C LEU A 320 1.58 16.54 -5.71
N PHE A 321 0.35 17.05 -5.84
CA PHE A 321 -0.87 16.24 -5.78
C PHE A 321 -0.94 15.23 -6.93
N LEU A 322 -0.51 15.62 -8.12
CA LEU A 322 -0.41 14.71 -9.26
C LEU A 322 0.58 13.56 -8.98
N ILE A 323 1.76 13.87 -8.40
CA ILE A 323 2.72 12.86 -7.94
C ILE A 323 2.04 11.91 -6.94
N MET A 324 1.28 12.44 -5.98
CA MET A 324 0.60 11.62 -4.98
C MET A 324 -0.47 10.70 -5.59
N THR A 325 -1.17 11.13 -6.64
CA THR A 325 -2.08 10.22 -7.34
C THR A 325 -1.33 9.06 -7.99
N CYS A 326 -0.20 9.33 -8.64
CA CYS A 326 0.64 8.31 -9.27
C CYS A 326 1.26 7.36 -8.24
N TYR A 327 1.72 7.89 -7.09
CA TYR A 327 2.20 7.10 -5.97
C TYR A 327 1.15 6.12 -5.47
N GLY A 328 -0.08 6.60 -5.22
CA GLY A 328 -1.20 5.76 -4.81
C GLY A 328 -1.58 4.72 -5.86
N GLY A 329 -1.61 5.12 -7.14
CA GLY A 329 -1.88 4.25 -8.28
C GLY A 329 -0.88 3.11 -8.44
N GLY A 330 0.41 3.39 -8.16
CA GLY A 330 1.46 2.39 -8.18
C GLY A 330 1.21 1.24 -7.20
N PHE A 331 0.77 1.56 -5.98
CA PHE A 331 0.39 0.55 -5.00
C PHE A 331 -0.81 -0.29 -5.42
N SER A 332 -1.89 0.39 -5.81
CA SER A 332 -3.18 -0.27 -6.05
C SER A 332 -3.21 -1.10 -7.32
N SER A 333 -2.37 -0.78 -8.30
CA SER A 333 -2.31 -1.53 -9.57
C SER A 333 -1.44 -2.78 -9.49
N VAL A 334 -0.52 -2.91 -8.50
CA VAL A 334 0.38 -4.06 -8.35
C VAL A 334 -0.35 -5.40 -8.22
N PRO A 335 -1.36 -5.55 -7.34
CA PRO A 335 -2.00 -6.86 -7.17
C PRO A 335 -2.72 -7.34 -8.44
N ALA A 336 -3.36 -6.41 -9.15
CA ALA A 336 -3.98 -6.72 -10.42
C ALA A 336 -2.93 -7.10 -11.48
N TYR A 337 -1.79 -6.42 -11.49
CA TYR A 337 -0.68 -6.73 -12.39
C TYR A 337 -0.09 -8.12 -12.10
N ILE A 338 0.08 -8.47 -10.80
CA ILE A 338 0.50 -9.81 -10.38
C ILE A 338 -0.47 -10.86 -10.92
N GLY A 339 -1.78 -10.65 -10.75
CA GLY A 339 -2.81 -11.53 -11.27
C GLY A 339 -2.69 -11.74 -12.77
N ASP A 340 -2.49 -10.66 -13.53
CA ASP A 340 -2.41 -10.71 -14.99
C ASP A 340 -1.15 -11.46 -15.51
N ILE A 341 0.00 -11.38 -14.82
CA ILE A 341 1.28 -11.93 -15.31
C ILE A 341 1.74 -13.22 -14.63
N PHE A 342 1.30 -13.48 -13.40
CA PHE A 342 1.67 -14.69 -12.63
C PHE A 342 0.47 -15.57 -12.31
N GLY A 343 -0.75 -15.07 -12.53
CA GLY A 343 -1.98 -15.76 -12.19
C GLY A 343 -2.42 -15.56 -10.74
N THR A 344 -3.58 -16.12 -10.43
CA THR A 344 -4.23 -15.93 -9.12
C THR A 344 -4.00 -17.06 -8.14
N LYS A 345 -3.30 -18.15 -8.56
CA LYS A 345 -3.10 -19.37 -7.75
C LYS A 345 -2.42 -19.09 -6.41
N GLN A 346 -1.35 -18.29 -6.40
CA GLN A 346 -0.62 -17.88 -5.19
C GLN A 346 -0.42 -16.36 -5.15
N LEU A 347 -1.44 -15.59 -5.54
CA LEU A 347 -1.36 -14.14 -5.64
C LEU A 347 -0.95 -13.48 -4.32
N GLY A 348 -1.50 -13.93 -3.20
CA GLY A 348 -1.17 -13.37 -1.89
C GLY A 348 0.31 -13.57 -1.51
N ALA A 349 0.86 -14.75 -1.81
CA ALA A 349 2.27 -15.05 -1.55
C ALA A 349 3.20 -14.25 -2.47
N ILE A 350 2.88 -14.15 -3.77
CA ILE A 350 3.66 -13.37 -4.73
C ILE A 350 3.62 -11.87 -4.36
N HIS A 351 2.43 -11.37 -4.01
CA HIS A 351 2.26 -9.99 -3.58
C HIS A 351 3.05 -9.70 -2.30
N GLY A 352 3.01 -10.63 -1.31
CA GLY A 352 3.81 -10.53 -0.10
C GLY A 352 5.30 -10.37 -0.39
N TYR A 353 5.86 -11.19 -1.29
CA TYR A 353 7.26 -11.06 -1.70
C TYR A 353 7.55 -9.72 -2.37
N ILE A 354 6.64 -9.20 -3.20
CA ILE A 354 6.79 -7.88 -3.83
C ILE A 354 6.72 -6.75 -2.79
N LEU A 355 5.94 -6.90 -1.72
CA LEU A 355 5.84 -5.89 -0.66
C LEU A 355 7.11 -5.73 0.19
N THR A 356 8.11 -6.62 0.05
CA THR A 356 9.46 -6.37 0.59
C THR A 356 10.09 -5.11 -0.01
N ALA A 357 9.68 -4.71 -1.21
CA ALA A 357 10.02 -3.42 -1.81
C ALA A 357 9.55 -2.24 -0.96
N TRP A 358 8.38 -2.35 -0.32
CA TRP A 358 7.87 -1.31 0.57
C TRP A 358 8.71 -1.20 1.85
N ALA A 359 9.04 -2.33 2.49
CA ALA A 359 9.92 -2.32 3.66
C ALA A 359 11.27 -1.65 3.36
N ALA A 360 11.90 -2.02 2.25
CA ALA A 360 13.17 -1.43 1.80
C ALA A 360 13.03 0.07 1.46
N ALA A 361 11.99 0.45 0.73
CA ALA A 361 11.73 1.83 0.32
C ALA A 361 11.46 2.76 1.51
N GLY A 362 10.77 2.25 2.54
CA GLY A 362 10.48 2.98 3.77
C GLY A 362 11.74 3.37 4.56
N LEU A 363 12.81 2.60 4.40
CA LEU A 363 14.12 2.94 4.96
C LEU A 363 14.92 3.85 4.01
N VAL A 364 14.98 3.51 2.72
CA VAL A 364 15.84 4.16 1.74
C VAL A 364 15.36 5.57 1.37
N GLY A 365 14.04 5.77 1.22
CA GLY A 365 13.49 7.04 0.74
C GLY A 365 13.81 8.24 1.65
N PRO A 366 13.38 8.20 2.94
CA PRO A 366 13.70 9.27 3.89
C PRO A 366 15.20 9.44 4.11
N SER A 367 15.99 8.34 4.06
CA SER A 367 17.46 8.42 4.21
C SER A 367 18.12 9.19 3.07
N ILE A 368 17.67 8.97 1.81
CA ILE A 368 18.16 9.78 0.67
C ILE A 368 17.81 11.26 0.89
N ALA A 369 16.58 11.55 1.28
CA ALA A 369 16.13 12.92 1.47
C ALA A 369 16.93 13.65 2.56
N SER A 370 17.16 13.00 3.71
CA SER A 370 17.95 13.54 4.82
C SER A 370 19.41 13.74 4.44
N TRP A 371 20.03 12.72 3.84
CA TRP A 371 21.44 12.80 3.41
C TRP A 371 21.68 13.93 2.40
N VAL A 372 20.80 14.05 1.40
CA VAL A 372 20.92 15.14 0.41
C VAL A 372 20.72 16.50 1.06
N LYS A 373 19.74 16.64 1.97
CA LYS A 373 19.51 17.89 2.70
C LYS A 373 20.71 18.28 3.56
N GLU A 374 21.30 17.34 4.27
CA GLU A 374 22.51 17.56 5.08
C GLU A 374 23.72 17.94 4.21
N ALA A 375 23.92 17.26 3.07
CA ALA A 375 25.05 17.49 2.19
C ALA A 375 24.95 18.79 1.38
N THR A 376 23.74 19.22 0.98
CA THR A 376 23.51 20.34 0.05
C THR A 376 22.80 21.53 0.68
N ASN A 377 22.32 21.38 1.90
CA ASN A 377 21.43 22.30 2.60
C ASN A 377 20.15 22.65 1.82
N SER A 378 19.74 21.81 0.86
CA SER A 378 18.55 22.01 0.04
C SER A 378 17.82 20.72 -0.28
N TYR A 379 16.49 20.78 -0.38
CA TYR A 379 15.67 19.64 -0.86
C TYR A 379 15.65 19.52 -2.39
N ALA A 380 16.09 20.53 -3.15
CA ALA A 380 16.08 20.52 -4.60
C ALA A 380 16.88 19.34 -5.19
N GLY A 381 18.04 19.03 -4.59
CA GLY A 381 18.86 17.87 -4.98
C GLY A 381 18.13 16.54 -4.86
N THR A 382 17.34 16.38 -3.80
CA THR A 382 16.48 15.18 -3.60
C THR A 382 15.48 14.99 -4.74
N LEU A 383 14.84 16.09 -5.17
CA LEU A 383 13.86 16.07 -6.25
C LEU A 383 14.49 15.66 -7.59
N TYR A 384 15.69 16.17 -7.90
CA TYR A 384 16.42 15.77 -9.10
C TYR A 384 16.85 14.31 -9.08
N ILE A 385 17.31 13.78 -7.93
CA ILE A 385 17.64 12.36 -7.76
C ILE A 385 16.38 11.50 -8.01
N PHE A 386 15.23 11.91 -7.47
CA PHE A 386 13.98 11.18 -7.67
C PHE A 386 13.52 11.23 -9.13
N GLY A 387 13.68 12.36 -9.82
CA GLY A 387 13.47 12.44 -11.26
C GLY A 387 14.33 11.43 -12.03
N GLY A 388 15.61 11.32 -11.67
CA GLY A 388 16.52 10.31 -12.22
C GLY A 388 16.11 8.87 -11.93
N LEU A 389 15.63 8.58 -10.71
CA LEU A 389 15.09 7.26 -10.37
C LEU A 389 13.85 6.92 -11.20
N PHE A 390 12.99 7.89 -11.54
CA PHE A 390 11.85 7.64 -12.42
C PHE A 390 12.25 7.43 -13.89
N VAL A 391 13.39 7.93 -14.36
CA VAL A 391 13.97 7.52 -15.65
C VAL A 391 14.28 6.01 -15.61
N VAL A 392 14.91 5.53 -14.54
CA VAL A 392 15.20 4.09 -14.35
C VAL A 392 13.89 3.28 -14.28
N ALA A 393 12.90 3.75 -13.51
CA ALA A 393 11.60 3.08 -13.41
C ALA A 393 10.88 2.98 -14.77
N LEU A 394 10.96 4.02 -15.59
CA LEU A 394 10.42 4.03 -16.95
C LEU A 394 11.11 2.99 -17.83
N ILE A 395 12.45 2.92 -17.80
CA ILE A 395 13.21 1.90 -18.55
C ILE A 395 12.77 0.50 -18.11
N VAL A 396 12.69 0.21 -16.81
CA VAL A 396 12.22 -1.08 -16.27
C VAL A 396 10.79 -1.38 -16.72
N SER A 397 9.91 -0.36 -16.75
CA SER A 397 8.53 -0.48 -17.23
C SER A 397 8.46 -0.82 -18.73
N LEU A 398 9.38 -0.34 -19.53
CA LEU A 398 9.47 -0.72 -20.94
C LEU A 398 10.02 -2.14 -21.10
N MET A 399 11.00 -2.53 -20.30
CA MET A 399 11.56 -3.89 -20.31
C MET A 399 10.50 -4.95 -19.97
N ILE A 400 9.68 -4.74 -18.93
CA ILE A 400 8.62 -5.70 -18.59
C ILE A 400 7.56 -5.78 -19.70
N ARG A 401 7.26 -4.68 -20.41
CA ARG A 401 6.33 -4.69 -21.57
C ARG A 401 6.87 -5.55 -22.71
N ILE A 402 8.16 -5.45 -23.00
CA ILE A 402 8.82 -6.26 -24.03
C ILE A 402 8.77 -7.74 -23.64
N ASP A 403 9.12 -8.07 -22.39
CA ASP A 403 9.10 -9.46 -21.88
C ASP A 403 7.68 -10.06 -21.96
N ILE A 404 6.65 -9.32 -21.54
CA ILE A 404 5.25 -9.78 -21.63
C ILE A 404 4.83 -10.00 -23.11
N LYS A 405 5.24 -9.11 -24.01
CA LYS A 405 4.91 -9.24 -25.43
C LYS A 405 5.55 -10.49 -26.03
N SER A 406 6.83 -10.73 -25.77
CA SER A 406 7.56 -11.90 -26.28
C SER A 406 6.93 -13.24 -25.80
N ILE A 407 6.46 -13.30 -24.54
CA ILE A 407 5.80 -14.50 -24.01
C ILE A 407 4.45 -14.73 -24.71
N LYS A 408 3.67 -13.67 -24.91
CA LYS A 408 2.38 -13.79 -25.62
C LYS A 408 2.55 -14.27 -27.06
N GLU A 409 3.59 -13.81 -27.75
CA GLU A 409 3.92 -14.25 -29.08
C GLU A 409 4.36 -15.72 -29.10
N ALA A 410 5.20 -16.14 -28.14
CA ALA A 410 5.63 -17.53 -28.01
C ALA A 410 4.46 -18.50 -27.71
N VAL A 411 3.48 -18.09 -26.90
CA VAL A 411 2.26 -18.88 -26.62
C VAL A 411 1.43 -19.03 -27.91
N LYS A 412 1.20 -17.94 -28.64
CA LYS A 412 0.44 -17.99 -29.90
C LYS A 412 1.09 -18.89 -30.96
N VAL A 413 2.42 -18.89 -31.03
CA VAL A 413 3.16 -19.80 -31.96
C VAL A 413 2.95 -21.25 -31.55
N LYS A 414 3.04 -21.57 -30.25
CA LYS A 414 2.79 -22.95 -29.78
C LYS A 414 1.38 -23.43 -30.05
N GLU A 415 0.38 -22.58 -29.82
CA GLU A 415 -1.02 -22.92 -30.13
C GLU A 415 -1.24 -23.20 -31.62
N LYS A 416 -0.62 -22.39 -32.51
CA LYS A 416 -0.67 -22.62 -33.96
C LYS A 416 0.06 -23.88 -34.43
N LEU A 417 1.05 -24.34 -33.69
CA LEU A 417 1.79 -25.59 -34.01
C LEU A 417 1.08 -26.85 -33.46
N ALA A 418 0.16 -26.66 -32.52
CA ALA A 418 -0.62 -27.74 -31.91
C ALA A 418 -2.02 -27.93 -32.55
N SER A 419 -2.47 -26.95 -33.34
CA SER A 419 -3.71 -27.00 -34.17
C SER A 419 -3.41 -27.52 -35.57
#